data_40872ff11264257d1a38b5d9dec900fc
#
_entry.id   40872ff11264257d1a38b5d9dec900fc
#
_cell.length_a   1.000
_cell.length_b   1.000
_cell.length_c   1.000
_cell.angle_alpha   90.00
_cell.angle_beta   90.00
_cell.angle_gamma   90.00
#
_symmetry.space_group_name_H-M   'P 1'
#
loop_
_entity.id
_entity.type
_entity.pdbx_description
1 polymer ?
#
loop_
_entity_poly.entity_id
_entity_poly.type
_entity_poly.pdbx_seq_one_letter_code
_entity_poly.pdbx_strand_id
1 'polypeptide(L)'
;MRSSTRICLLCISLLCCVSQVFADDYLLSLGGRQEYMVTISARGTELTGICIIRTDEGGSKGTIMNEFGVNALDFTLSADRKKVRLQHVVAMMDKWYVKRVVRKDLQYLFSATMSPQTKGRRTVVRTADGSVTLENEKYKLKYSLKPINRQDNEIAE
;
A
#
# COMPACT_ATOMS: atom_id res chain seq x y z
N MET A 1 39.51 -42.37 -6.94
CA MET A 1 39.27 -41.15 -6.17
C MET A 1 38.90 -39.91 -7.03
N ARG A 2 38.30 -40.06 -8.23
CA ARG A 2 37.93 -38.94 -9.12
C ARG A 2 36.42 -38.69 -9.23
N SER A 3 35.58 -39.51 -8.62
CA SER A 3 34.13 -39.43 -8.73
C SER A 3 33.47 -38.55 -7.65
N SER A 4 34.08 -38.47 -6.45
CA SER A 4 33.50 -37.77 -5.29
C SER A 4 33.56 -36.27 -5.44
N THR A 5 34.58 -35.70 -6.10
CA THR A 5 34.76 -34.26 -6.28
C THR A 5 33.75 -33.65 -7.27
N ARG A 6 33.28 -34.44 -8.25
CA ARG A 6 32.29 -33.99 -9.24
C ARG A 6 30.89 -33.91 -8.67
N ILE A 7 30.55 -34.74 -7.69
CA ILE A 7 29.25 -34.72 -7.01
C ILE A 7 29.15 -33.51 -6.07
N CYS A 8 30.24 -33.16 -5.36
CA CYS A 8 30.26 -31.95 -4.52
C CYS A 8 30.11 -30.67 -5.32
N LEU A 9 30.72 -30.55 -6.50
CA LEU A 9 30.58 -29.36 -7.35
C LEU A 9 29.15 -29.20 -7.92
N LEU A 10 28.49 -30.33 -8.25
CA LEU A 10 27.07 -30.29 -8.67
C LEU A 10 26.11 -29.92 -7.54
N CYS A 11 26.36 -30.35 -6.31
CA CYS A 11 25.54 -29.97 -5.16
C CYS A 11 25.70 -28.48 -4.80
N ILE A 12 26.90 -27.92 -4.95
CA ILE A 12 27.14 -26.48 -4.68
C ILE A 12 26.45 -25.61 -5.75
N SER A 13 26.43 -26.03 -7.01
CA SER A 13 25.74 -25.28 -8.07
C SER A 13 24.21 -25.34 -7.93
N LEU A 14 23.66 -26.39 -7.35
CA LEU A 14 22.23 -26.51 -7.10
C LEU A 14 21.77 -25.68 -5.89
N LEU A 15 22.67 -25.44 -4.93
CA LEU A 15 22.35 -24.62 -3.74
C LEU A 15 22.35 -23.11 -4.02
N CYS A 16 23.00 -22.66 -5.08
CA CYS A 16 23.02 -21.24 -5.47
C CYS A 16 21.76 -20.77 -6.22
N CYS A 17 20.85 -21.66 -6.62
CA CYS A 17 19.65 -21.29 -7.40
C CYS A 17 18.40 -21.05 -6.56
N VAL A 18 18.46 -21.05 -5.23
CA VAL A 18 17.27 -20.90 -4.37
C VAL A 18 17.25 -19.56 -3.63
N SER A 19 17.90 -18.54 -4.16
CA SER A 19 17.57 -17.16 -3.79
C SER A 19 16.42 -16.68 -4.70
N GLN A 20 15.30 -17.35 -4.67
CA GLN A 20 14.07 -16.72 -5.13
C GLN A 20 13.78 -15.61 -4.12
N VAL A 21 14.18 -14.41 -4.49
CA VAL A 21 13.63 -13.19 -3.91
C VAL A 21 12.12 -13.33 -4.09
N PHE A 22 11.41 -13.66 -3.03
CA PHE A 22 9.98 -13.47 -2.96
C PHE A 22 9.79 -11.96 -3.07
N ALA A 23 9.66 -11.46 -4.30
CA ALA A 23 9.13 -10.13 -4.53
C ALA A 23 7.77 -10.14 -3.83
N ASP A 24 7.63 -9.33 -2.80
CA ASP A 24 6.36 -9.17 -2.11
C ASP A 24 5.31 -8.79 -3.14
N ASP A 25 4.41 -9.72 -3.45
CA ASP A 25 3.37 -9.60 -4.48
C ASP A 25 2.20 -8.74 -3.98
N TYR A 26 2.53 -7.63 -3.31
CA TYR A 26 1.55 -6.68 -2.82
C TYR A 26 1.07 -5.76 -3.94
N LEU A 27 -0.23 -5.43 -3.93
CA LEU A 27 -0.84 -4.50 -4.89
C LEU A 27 -0.18 -3.12 -4.88
N LEU A 28 0.15 -2.62 -3.69
CA LEU A 28 0.88 -1.38 -3.51
C LEU A 28 2.35 -1.68 -3.22
N SER A 29 3.23 -1.36 -4.16
CA SER A 29 4.66 -1.35 -3.92
C SER A 29 5.00 -0.21 -2.97
N LEU A 30 5.68 -0.51 -1.87
CA LEU A 30 6.16 0.47 -0.92
C LEU A 30 7.68 0.37 -0.83
N GLY A 31 8.37 1.46 -1.12
CA GLY A 31 9.82 1.54 -1.01
C GLY A 31 10.25 3.00 -0.98
N GLY A 32 11.12 3.38 -0.05
CA GLY A 32 11.57 4.75 0.11
C GLY A 32 10.40 5.73 0.33
N ARG A 33 10.29 6.74 -0.54
CA ARG A 33 9.19 7.70 -0.55
C ARG A 33 8.27 7.43 -1.73
N GLN A 34 6.99 7.21 -1.46
CA GLN A 34 5.94 7.03 -2.44
C GLN A 34 4.89 8.13 -2.28
N GLU A 35 4.37 8.62 -3.40
CA GLU A 35 3.34 9.65 -3.44
C GLU A 35 2.17 9.18 -4.30
N TYR A 36 0.96 9.39 -3.79
CA TYR A 36 -0.27 9.01 -4.48
C TYR A 36 -1.25 10.17 -4.45
N MET A 37 -1.89 10.45 -5.57
CA MET A 37 -3.15 11.17 -5.55
C MET A 37 -4.19 10.26 -4.92
N VAL A 38 -4.88 10.75 -3.90
CA VAL A 38 -5.90 9.98 -3.17
C VAL A 38 -7.27 10.62 -3.35
N THR A 39 -8.26 9.79 -3.62
CA THR A 39 -9.68 10.17 -3.60
C THR A 39 -10.40 9.23 -2.63
N ILE A 40 -11.10 9.80 -1.68
CA ILE A 40 -11.93 9.05 -0.73
C ILE A 40 -13.37 9.50 -0.94
N SER A 41 -14.20 8.60 -1.45
CA SER A 41 -15.62 8.87 -1.69
C SER A 41 -16.45 8.19 -0.60
N ALA A 42 -17.37 8.95 -0.02
CA ALA A 42 -18.28 8.48 1.03
C ALA A 42 -19.68 9.07 0.82
N ARG A 43 -20.66 8.25 0.50
CA ARG A 43 -22.08 8.66 0.41
C ARG A 43 -22.33 9.89 -0.47
N GLY A 44 -21.61 10.02 -1.58
CA GLY A 44 -21.75 11.14 -2.51
C GLY A 44 -20.89 12.35 -2.19
N THR A 45 -20.07 12.29 -1.13
CA THR A 45 -19.05 13.31 -0.84
C THR A 45 -17.69 12.74 -1.23
N GLU A 46 -16.85 13.55 -1.87
CA GLU A 46 -15.49 13.20 -2.23
C GLU A 46 -14.49 14.10 -1.52
N LEU A 47 -13.44 13.47 -1.00
CA LEU A 47 -12.25 14.13 -0.48
C LEU A 47 -11.09 13.76 -1.39
N THR A 48 -10.50 14.76 -2.03
CA THR A 48 -9.29 14.62 -2.83
C THR A 48 -8.08 15.13 -2.08
N GLY A 49 -6.91 14.60 -2.43
CA GLY A 49 -5.67 15.02 -1.77
C GLY A 49 -4.47 14.20 -2.20
N ILE A 50 -3.41 14.30 -1.41
CA ILE A 50 -2.14 13.60 -1.64
C ILE A 50 -1.86 12.71 -0.43
N CYS A 51 -1.50 11.46 -0.71
CA CYS A 51 -0.99 10.51 0.26
C CYS A 51 0.52 10.37 0.06
N ILE A 52 1.30 10.71 1.07
CA ILE A 52 2.76 10.53 1.07
C ILE A 52 3.08 9.40 2.03
N ILE A 53 3.81 8.40 1.55
CA ILE A 53 4.24 7.26 2.36
C ILE A 53 5.77 7.20 2.33
N ARG A 54 6.38 7.07 3.50
CA ARG A 54 7.81 6.82 3.66
C ARG A 54 8.00 5.47 4.33
N THR A 55 8.80 4.61 3.70
CA THR A 55 9.09 3.26 4.17
C THR A 55 10.56 3.17 4.58
N ASP A 56 10.79 2.62 5.76
CA ASP A 56 12.09 2.26 6.32
C ASP A 56 12.07 0.79 6.81
N GLU A 57 13.15 0.35 7.43
CA GLU A 57 13.26 -1.02 7.96
C GLU A 57 12.21 -1.34 9.05
N GLY A 58 11.74 -0.33 9.77
CA GLY A 58 10.74 -0.46 10.85
C GLY A 58 9.29 -0.50 10.36
N GLY A 59 9.05 -0.22 9.08
CA GLY A 59 7.72 -0.15 8.48
C GLY A 59 7.48 1.13 7.69
N SER A 60 6.24 1.56 7.56
CA SER A 60 5.89 2.74 6.78
C SER A 60 5.14 3.76 7.61
N LYS A 61 5.38 5.04 7.33
CA LYS A 61 4.63 6.18 7.85
C LYS A 61 3.95 6.89 6.68
N GLY A 62 2.65 7.11 6.79
CA GLY A 62 1.87 7.76 5.76
C GLY A 62 1.11 8.96 6.31
N THR A 63 0.99 9.97 5.46
CA THR A 63 0.21 11.19 5.70
C THR A 63 -0.72 11.41 4.52
N ILE A 64 -1.99 11.66 4.79
CA ILE A 64 -2.97 12.08 3.80
C ILE A 64 -3.31 13.55 4.08
N MET A 65 -3.05 14.39 3.09
CA MET A 65 -3.38 15.82 3.10
C MET A 65 -4.43 16.09 2.05
N ASN A 66 -5.35 17.03 2.33
CA ASN A 66 -6.28 17.49 1.32
C ASN A 66 -5.58 18.42 0.29
N GLU A 67 -6.30 18.85 -0.73
CA GLU A 67 -5.82 19.77 -1.77
C GLU A 67 -5.33 21.13 -1.23
N PHE A 68 -5.77 21.53 -0.03
CA PHE A 68 -5.32 22.75 0.64
C PHE A 68 -4.09 22.55 1.53
N GLY A 69 -3.49 21.35 1.53
CA GLY A 69 -2.33 21.01 2.36
C GLY A 69 -2.67 20.76 3.83
N VAL A 70 -3.96 20.69 4.18
CA VAL A 70 -4.39 20.38 5.55
C VAL A 70 -4.25 18.89 5.79
N ASN A 71 -3.53 18.52 6.84
CA ASN A 71 -3.37 17.13 7.26
C ASN A 71 -4.71 16.54 7.71
N ALA A 72 -5.21 15.56 6.99
CA ALA A 72 -6.45 14.86 7.30
C ALA A 72 -6.23 13.60 8.14
N LEU A 73 -5.11 12.89 7.90
CA LEU A 73 -4.85 11.61 8.53
C LEU A 73 -3.36 11.27 8.51
N ASP A 74 -2.78 10.92 9.67
CA ASP A 74 -1.49 10.27 9.79
C ASP A 74 -1.67 8.82 10.23
N PHE A 75 -0.87 7.94 9.64
CA PHE A 75 -0.89 6.53 10.01
C PHE A 75 0.50 5.91 9.96
N THR A 76 0.66 4.83 10.69
CA THR A 76 1.83 3.95 10.60
C THR A 76 1.40 2.55 10.21
N LEU A 77 2.23 1.90 9.42
CA LEU A 77 2.07 0.53 8.96
C LEU A 77 3.27 -0.28 9.43
N SER A 78 3.01 -1.43 10.06
CA SER A 78 4.09 -2.35 10.45
C SER A 78 4.83 -2.91 9.23
N ALA A 79 6.10 -3.33 9.39
CA ALA A 79 6.91 -3.88 8.30
C ALA A 79 6.23 -5.08 7.61
N ASP A 80 5.52 -5.93 8.37
CA ASP A 80 4.75 -7.06 7.85
C ASP A 80 3.40 -6.67 7.22
N ARG A 81 3.09 -5.36 7.13
CA ARG A 81 1.84 -4.77 6.59
C ARG A 81 0.54 -5.24 7.26
N LYS A 82 0.63 -5.92 8.41
CA LYS A 82 -0.55 -6.49 9.08
C LYS A 82 -1.21 -5.56 10.10
N LYS A 83 -0.50 -4.50 10.53
CA LYS A 83 -1.00 -3.58 11.54
C LYS A 83 -0.93 -2.14 11.06
N VAL A 84 -2.07 -1.46 11.11
CA VAL A 84 -2.18 -0.01 10.87
C VAL A 84 -2.54 0.67 12.19
N ARG A 85 -1.85 1.75 12.52
CA ARG A 85 -2.20 2.65 13.62
C ARG A 85 -2.44 4.04 13.05
N LEU A 86 -3.54 4.65 13.44
CA LEU A 86 -3.85 6.04 13.13
C LEU A 86 -3.25 6.90 14.23
N GLN A 87 -2.48 7.93 13.87
CA GLN A 87 -1.80 8.82 14.83
C GLN A 87 -2.54 10.16 14.93
N HIS A 88 -2.79 10.78 13.79
CA HIS A 88 -3.57 12.01 13.68
C HIS A 88 -4.80 11.73 12.82
N VAL A 89 -5.94 12.32 13.21
CA VAL A 89 -7.17 12.22 12.43
C VAL A 89 -7.90 13.56 12.59
N VAL A 90 -8.26 14.18 11.47
CA VAL A 90 -9.01 15.44 11.48
C VAL A 90 -10.34 15.31 12.26
N ALA A 91 -10.74 16.35 12.95
CA ALA A 91 -11.85 16.34 13.93
C ALA A 91 -13.16 15.73 13.39
N MET A 92 -13.52 15.99 12.13
CA MET A 92 -14.73 15.41 11.52
C MET A 92 -14.68 13.88 11.38
N MET A 93 -13.50 13.30 11.28
CA MET A 93 -13.27 11.85 11.19
C MET A 93 -12.89 11.23 12.54
N ASP A 94 -12.69 12.02 13.59
CA ASP A 94 -12.22 11.56 14.91
C ASP A 94 -13.34 10.95 15.76
N LYS A 95 -14.15 10.10 15.14
CA LYS A 95 -15.13 9.24 15.82
C LYS A 95 -14.58 7.82 15.89
N TRP A 96 -14.73 7.14 17.04
CA TRP A 96 -14.18 5.81 17.26
C TRP A 96 -14.58 4.80 16.18
N TYR A 97 -15.82 4.85 15.70
CA TYR A 97 -16.33 3.96 14.66
C TYR A 97 -15.73 4.29 13.29
N VAL A 98 -15.53 5.59 12.96
CA VAL A 98 -14.87 6.01 11.72
C VAL A 98 -13.42 5.55 11.71
N LYS A 99 -12.68 5.83 12.79
CA LYS A 99 -11.28 5.38 12.95
C LYS A 99 -11.15 3.86 12.84
N ARG A 100 -12.10 3.11 13.40
CA ARG A 100 -12.11 1.66 13.30
C ARG A 100 -12.29 1.17 11.85
N VAL A 101 -13.16 1.81 11.08
CA VAL A 101 -13.39 1.47 9.67
C VAL A 101 -12.16 1.82 8.85
N VAL A 102 -11.71 3.08 8.89
CA VAL A 102 -10.54 3.58 8.14
C VAL A 102 -9.30 2.73 8.40
N ARG A 103 -9.01 2.43 9.69
CA ARG A 103 -7.88 1.57 10.04
C ARG A 103 -7.96 0.18 9.39
N LYS A 104 -9.13 -0.44 9.39
CA LYS A 104 -9.33 -1.75 8.76
C LYS A 104 -9.25 -1.69 7.24
N ASP A 105 -9.76 -0.63 6.64
CA ASP A 105 -9.72 -0.44 5.20
C ASP A 105 -8.27 -0.21 4.73
N LEU A 106 -7.52 0.67 5.41
CA LEU A 106 -6.09 0.86 5.13
C LEU A 106 -5.29 -0.42 5.36
N GLN A 107 -5.55 -1.14 6.46
CA GLN A 107 -4.88 -2.42 6.71
C GLN A 107 -5.12 -3.40 5.55
N TYR A 108 -6.35 -3.50 5.07
CA TYR A 108 -6.69 -4.39 3.97
C TYR A 108 -6.04 -3.92 2.66
N LEU A 109 -6.10 -2.62 2.37
CA LEU A 109 -5.49 -2.02 1.18
C LEU A 109 -3.99 -2.30 1.08
N PHE A 110 -3.25 -2.10 2.19
CA PHE A 110 -1.79 -2.28 2.21
C PHE A 110 -1.35 -3.75 2.29
N SER A 111 -2.19 -4.64 2.79
CA SER A 111 -1.92 -6.08 2.85
C SER A 111 -2.45 -6.85 1.65
N ALA A 112 -3.16 -6.21 0.72
CA ALA A 112 -3.69 -6.86 -0.47
C ALA A 112 -2.56 -7.25 -1.43
N THR A 113 -2.62 -8.49 -1.93
CA THR A 113 -1.70 -9.03 -2.94
C THR A 113 -2.31 -8.93 -4.34
N MET A 114 -1.52 -9.21 -5.37
CA MET A 114 -1.94 -9.14 -6.78
C MET A 114 -3.07 -10.11 -7.13
N SER A 115 -3.25 -11.17 -6.34
CA SER A 115 -4.42 -12.04 -6.49
C SER A 115 -5.69 -11.28 -6.09
N PRO A 116 -6.76 -11.34 -6.88
CA PRO A 116 -8.03 -10.72 -6.53
C PRO A 116 -8.50 -11.21 -5.16
N GLN A 117 -8.59 -10.30 -4.21
CA GLN A 117 -9.00 -10.64 -2.85
C GLN A 117 -10.26 -9.86 -2.49
N THR A 118 -11.32 -10.61 -2.21
CA THR A 118 -12.50 -10.06 -1.55
C THR A 118 -12.54 -10.61 -0.13
N LYS A 119 -12.48 -9.74 0.86
CA LYS A 119 -12.58 -10.11 2.28
C LYS A 119 -13.76 -9.43 2.93
N GLY A 120 -14.79 -10.21 3.19
CA GLY A 120 -16.08 -9.68 3.66
C GLY A 120 -16.72 -8.82 2.56
N ARG A 121 -17.00 -7.55 2.85
CA ARG A 121 -17.57 -6.59 1.89
C ARG A 121 -16.54 -5.57 1.41
N ARG A 122 -15.26 -5.97 1.32
CA ARG A 122 -14.15 -5.15 0.81
C ARG A 122 -13.58 -5.81 -0.41
N THR A 123 -13.44 -5.04 -1.46
CA THR A 123 -12.82 -5.47 -2.72
C THR A 123 -11.69 -4.51 -3.04
N VAL A 124 -10.52 -5.04 -3.36
CA VAL A 124 -9.37 -4.26 -3.82
C VAL A 124 -9.04 -4.65 -5.25
N VAL A 125 -8.89 -3.65 -6.10
CA VAL A 125 -8.59 -3.82 -7.53
C VAL A 125 -7.46 -2.88 -7.93
N ARG A 126 -6.55 -3.36 -8.77
CA ARG A 126 -5.54 -2.56 -9.47
C ARG A 126 -5.95 -2.41 -10.93
N THR A 127 -5.86 -1.19 -11.44
CA THR A 127 -6.10 -0.86 -12.84
C THR A 127 -4.80 -0.83 -13.65
N ALA A 128 -4.90 -0.82 -14.97
CA ALA A 128 -3.75 -0.87 -15.87
C ALA A 128 -2.80 0.33 -15.72
N ASP A 129 -3.30 1.49 -15.28
CA ASP A 129 -2.52 2.70 -15.00
C ASP A 129 -1.77 2.66 -13.64
N GLY A 130 -1.82 1.52 -12.94
CA GLY A 130 -1.21 1.34 -11.63
C GLY A 130 -2.01 1.89 -10.47
N SER A 131 -3.20 2.46 -10.72
CA SER A 131 -4.09 2.91 -9.65
C SER A 131 -4.64 1.73 -8.87
N VAL A 132 -4.79 1.91 -7.57
CA VAL A 132 -5.38 0.90 -6.67
C VAL A 132 -6.64 1.45 -6.05
N THR A 133 -7.71 0.71 -6.15
CA THR A 133 -9.02 1.08 -5.59
C THR A 133 -9.44 0.05 -4.55
N LEU A 134 -9.88 0.52 -3.38
CA LEU A 134 -10.58 -0.29 -2.39
C LEU A 134 -12.02 0.18 -2.27
N GLU A 135 -12.96 -0.73 -2.43
CA GLU A 135 -14.38 -0.51 -2.19
C GLU A 135 -14.83 -1.24 -0.92
N ASN A 136 -15.50 -0.52 -0.04
CA ASN A 136 -16.13 -1.06 1.16
C ASN A 136 -17.64 -0.86 1.04
N GLU A 137 -18.31 -1.88 0.52
CA GLU A 137 -19.75 -1.86 0.26
C GLU A 137 -20.60 -1.61 1.53
N LYS A 138 -20.13 -2.14 2.68
CA LYS A 138 -20.85 -2.02 3.95
C LYS A 138 -21.09 -0.56 4.36
N TYR A 139 -20.09 0.28 4.11
CA TYR A 139 -20.12 1.68 4.52
C TYR A 139 -20.24 2.65 3.34
N LYS A 140 -20.32 2.10 2.10
CA LYS A 140 -20.32 2.88 0.84
C LYS A 140 -19.11 3.81 0.77
N LEU A 141 -17.94 3.26 1.10
CA LEU A 141 -16.65 3.95 1.06
C LEU A 141 -15.84 3.41 -0.11
N LYS A 142 -15.22 4.32 -0.83
CA LYS A 142 -14.28 4.00 -1.91
C LYS A 142 -13.01 4.81 -1.71
N TYR A 143 -11.88 4.13 -1.77
CA TYR A 143 -10.54 4.72 -1.74
C TYR A 143 -9.91 4.49 -3.10
N SER A 144 -9.39 5.51 -3.73
CA SER A 144 -8.60 5.40 -4.96
C SER A 144 -7.23 6.04 -4.73
N LEU A 145 -6.17 5.30 -5.01
CA LEU A 145 -4.78 5.75 -4.93
C LEU A 145 -4.16 5.65 -6.32
N LYS A 146 -3.79 6.77 -6.90
CA LYS A 146 -3.09 6.85 -8.18
C LYS A 146 -1.65 7.28 -7.94
N PRO A 147 -0.63 6.51 -8.38
CA PRO A 147 0.77 6.90 -8.23
C PRO A 147 1.04 8.24 -8.89
N ILE A 148 1.82 9.12 -8.23
CA ILE A 148 2.31 10.36 -8.81
C ILE A 148 3.73 10.09 -9.30
N ASN A 149 3.90 10.00 -10.62
CA ASN A 149 5.21 9.89 -11.27
C ASN A 149 5.76 11.30 -11.48
N ARG A 150 6.81 11.68 -10.75
CA ARG A 150 7.44 13.02 -10.92
C ARG A 150 8.20 13.19 -12.23
N GLN A 151 8.44 12.10 -12.97
CA GLN A 151 9.19 12.16 -14.22
C GLN A 151 8.44 12.87 -15.37
N ASP A 152 7.13 13.02 -15.28
CA ASP A 152 6.32 13.62 -16.35
C ASP A 152 6.33 15.17 -16.31
N ASN A 153 6.91 15.80 -15.28
CA ASN A 153 6.89 17.25 -15.10
C ASN A 153 8.21 17.95 -15.49
N GLU A 154 9.28 17.23 -15.83
CA GLU A 154 10.57 17.82 -16.24
C GLU A 154 10.70 18.09 -17.75
N ILE A 155 9.67 17.74 -18.55
CA ILE A 155 9.72 17.91 -20.02
C ILE A 155 8.90 19.15 -20.49
N ALA A 156 8.36 19.95 -19.57
CA ALA A 156 7.51 21.10 -19.89
C ALA A 156 8.12 22.48 -19.53
N GLU A 157 9.46 22.60 -19.54
CA GLU A 157 10.14 23.92 -19.54
C GLU A 157 11.01 24.09 -20.78
#